data_5102f2de17996e2c6c9cd65480759ee5
#
_entry.id   5102f2de17996e2c6c9cd65480759ee5
#
_cell.length_a   1.000
_cell.length_b   1.000
_cell.length_c   1.000
_cell.angle_alpha   90.00
_cell.angle_beta   90.00
_cell.angle_gamma   90.00
#
_symmetry.space_group_name_H-M   'P 1'
#
loop_
_entity.id
_entity.type
_entity.pdbx_description
1 polymer ?
#
loop_
_entity_poly.entity_id
_entity_poly.type
_entity_poly.pdbx_seq_one_letter_code
_entity_poly.pdbx_strand_id
1 'polypeptide(L)'
;MAPPAPSLILFVLISLLTAVFCGAGLGIWWPVVSVMVCLAVALCWLLRRRDGDAVRRVCVLVLGDIGRSPRMQYHSLSLSKRGFQVTLVGYLDNKPHLDVLRDERIQIVPIVEVKGVRGGPKILTYVTKVTIQFVQVLFVLLMLKPHTHILLQNPPGLPGMASVWLTCILRGGSLIIDWHNYGYTIMALTHGHAHPLVRLAKWYEHVFGRLASQHLCVTDAMKEDLHKNWGIKATTLYDKPAAIFRETPLETRHKLFARLSHMLPAFRHSSADDDVMEKTVFSVRDLNKDTVTLRPDRPTLLISSTSWTEDEDFSILLQALQEYEKFISAGETLPPLICVITGKGPQKERYMKMIDSLRLEHVKICTPWLEPEDYPVLLGCADLGVCLHKSSSGLDLPMKVVDMFGCCLPVCAVHFLCLEELVKHGHNGLIFSDSTQLAQQLKSLLSDFPSSDGKLGAFRRNLRANREQRWDDNWDQHVLPLLSSSYSSCTSSSR
;
A
#
# COMPACT_ATOMS: atom_id res chain seq x y z
N MET A 1 17.21 0.87 -48.49
CA MET A 1 16.73 -0.47 -48.06
C MET A 1 16.91 -0.56 -46.55
N ALA A 2 15.83 -0.63 -45.82
CA ALA A 2 15.93 -0.82 -44.36
C ALA A 2 16.52 -2.21 -44.07
N PRO A 3 17.42 -2.36 -43.11
CA PRO A 3 17.97 -3.67 -42.72
C PRO A 3 16.82 -4.60 -42.33
N PRO A 4 16.87 -5.89 -42.70
CA PRO A 4 15.82 -6.83 -42.36
C PRO A 4 15.73 -6.92 -40.83
N ALA A 5 14.50 -6.89 -40.33
CA ALA A 5 14.24 -6.95 -38.88
C ALA A 5 15.02 -8.14 -38.28
N PRO A 6 15.59 -7.98 -37.03
CA PRO A 6 16.40 -9.02 -36.39
C PRO A 6 15.69 -10.39 -36.30
N SER A 7 14.34 -10.38 -36.31
CA SER A 7 13.49 -11.56 -36.39
C SER A 7 13.59 -12.31 -37.72
N LEU A 8 13.78 -11.59 -38.85
CA LEU A 8 13.93 -12.21 -40.17
C LEU A 8 15.31 -12.87 -40.32
N ILE A 9 16.35 -12.23 -39.76
CA ILE A 9 17.72 -12.79 -39.72
C ILE A 9 17.73 -14.06 -38.87
N LEU A 10 17.06 -14.03 -37.70
CA LEU A 10 16.94 -15.19 -36.83
C LEU A 10 16.15 -16.34 -37.50
N PHE A 11 15.07 -16.00 -38.23
CA PHE A 11 14.27 -16.94 -38.99
C PHE A 11 15.10 -17.62 -40.10
N VAL A 12 15.90 -16.85 -40.85
CA VAL A 12 16.79 -17.37 -41.89
C VAL A 12 17.91 -18.23 -41.26
N LEU A 13 18.50 -17.81 -40.14
CA LEU A 13 19.52 -18.58 -39.45
C LEU A 13 18.98 -19.91 -38.87
N ILE A 14 17.79 -19.92 -38.30
CA ILE A 14 17.13 -21.12 -37.81
C ILE A 14 16.79 -22.05 -38.99
N SER A 15 16.29 -21.51 -40.11
CA SER A 15 15.98 -22.30 -41.31
C SER A 15 17.25 -22.89 -41.95
N LEU A 16 18.35 -22.15 -41.98
CA LEU A 16 19.66 -22.64 -42.48
C LEU A 16 20.25 -23.71 -41.55
N LEU A 17 20.20 -23.51 -40.26
CA LEU A 17 20.61 -24.51 -39.25
C LEU A 17 19.78 -25.79 -39.37
N THR A 18 18.46 -25.66 -39.60
CA THR A 18 17.56 -26.81 -39.81
C THR A 18 17.92 -27.58 -41.04
N ALA A 19 18.21 -26.89 -42.16
CA ALA A 19 18.63 -27.51 -43.41
C ALA A 19 19.96 -28.25 -43.29
N VAL A 20 20.93 -27.66 -42.54
CA VAL A 20 22.23 -28.31 -42.23
C VAL A 20 22.07 -29.54 -41.34
N PHE A 21 21.23 -29.47 -40.32
CA PHE A 21 21.01 -30.64 -39.40
C PHE A 21 20.15 -31.73 -40.02
N CYS A 22 19.19 -31.39 -40.92
CA CYS A 22 18.45 -32.40 -41.67
C CYS A 22 19.36 -33.18 -42.65
N GLY A 23 20.38 -32.51 -43.18
CA GLY A 23 21.41 -33.19 -44.02
C GLY A 23 22.36 -34.11 -43.22
N ALA A 24 22.41 -33.99 -41.92
CA ALA A 24 23.34 -34.75 -41.06
C ALA A 24 22.77 -36.06 -40.45
N GLY A 25 21.58 -36.50 -40.90
CA GLY A 25 21.04 -37.84 -40.50
C GLY A 25 20.53 -37.97 -39.03
N LEU A 26 20.36 -36.83 -38.32
CA LEU A 26 19.75 -36.76 -37.02
C LEU A 26 18.22 -36.81 -37.13
N GLY A 27 17.62 -37.86 -36.63
CA GLY A 27 16.24 -38.34 -36.76
C GLY A 27 15.07 -37.31 -36.86
N ILE A 28 13.90 -37.82 -37.21
CA ILE A 28 12.63 -37.15 -37.54
C ILE A 28 12.16 -36.05 -36.57
N TRP A 29 12.68 -36.02 -35.34
CA TRP A 29 12.26 -35.05 -34.29
C TRP A 29 12.80 -33.63 -34.53
N TRP A 30 13.93 -33.41 -35.19
CA TRP A 30 14.53 -32.11 -35.42
C TRP A 30 13.73 -31.20 -36.33
N PRO A 31 13.16 -31.69 -37.49
CA PRO A 31 12.27 -30.88 -38.31
C PRO A 31 11.04 -30.39 -37.54
N VAL A 32 10.45 -31.27 -36.70
CA VAL A 32 9.28 -30.91 -35.90
C VAL A 32 9.62 -29.81 -34.90
N VAL A 33 10.74 -29.95 -34.16
CA VAL A 33 11.21 -28.91 -33.22
C VAL A 33 11.48 -27.58 -33.94
N SER A 34 12.09 -27.62 -35.12
CA SER A 34 12.37 -26.42 -35.90
C SER A 34 11.11 -25.73 -36.39
N VAL A 35 10.12 -26.48 -36.86
CA VAL A 35 8.83 -25.93 -37.27
C VAL A 35 8.12 -25.30 -36.08
N MET A 36 8.14 -25.95 -34.90
CA MET A 36 7.56 -25.42 -33.67
C MET A 36 8.26 -24.12 -33.22
N VAL A 37 9.58 -24.05 -33.30
CA VAL A 37 10.35 -22.82 -33.01
C VAL A 37 10.00 -21.71 -34.01
N CYS A 38 9.93 -22.02 -35.32
CA CYS A 38 9.53 -21.04 -36.32
C CYS A 38 8.11 -20.53 -36.14
N LEU A 39 7.17 -21.41 -35.78
CA LEU A 39 5.80 -21.02 -35.45
C LEU A 39 5.75 -20.16 -34.20
N ALA A 40 6.52 -20.50 -33.17
CA ALA A 40 6.63 -19.69 -31.96
C ALA A 40 7.21 -18.30 -32.23
N VAL A 41 8.26 -18.22 -33.03
CA VAL A 41 8.87 -16.94 -33.45
C VAL A 41 7.89 -16.12 -34.31
N ALA A 42 7.20 -16.75 -35.25
CA ALA A 42 6.17 -16.08 -36.05
C ALA A 42 5.00 -15.57 -35.21
N LEU A 43 4.54 -16.37 -34.22
CA LEU A 43 3.52 -15.99 -33.28
C LEU A 43 4.00 -14.81 -32.42
N CYS A 44 5.22 -14.88 -31.85
CA CYS A 44 5.83 -13.78 -31.12
C CYS A 44 5.93 -12.50 -31.98
N TRP A 45 6.29 -12.63 -33.24
CA TRP A 45 6.36 -11.49 -34.14
C TRP A 45 4.98 -10.90 -34.43
N LEU A 46 3.95 -11.71 -34.65
CA LEU A 46 2.56 -11.26 -34.82
C LEU A 46 2.04 -10.58 -33.55
N LEU A 47 2.31 -11.18 -32.39
CA LEU A 47 1.91 -10.60 -31.10
C LEU A 47 2.65 -9.31 -30.75
N ARG A 48 3.85 -9.10 -31.31
CA ARG A 48 4.67 -7.88 -31.11
C ARG A 48 4.32 -6.73 -32.07
N ARG A 49 3.45 -6.93 -33.07
CA ARG A 49 2.97 -5.83 -33.92
C ARG A 49 2.27 -4.79 -33.01
N ARG A 50 2.90 -3.62 -32.90
CA ARG A 50 2.38 -2.49 -32.11
C ARG A 50 1.63 -1.55 -33.04
N ASP A 51 0.41 -1.16 -32.65
CA ASP A 51 -0.24 0.02 -33.21
C ASP A 51 0.52 1.28 -32.79
N GLY A 52 0.52 2.34 -33.58
CA GLY A 52 1.21 3.60 -33.24
C GLY A 52 0.83 4.17 -31.88
N ASP A 53 -0.41 3.93 -31.42
CA ASP A 53 -0.92 4.35 -30.09
C ASP A 53 -0.40 3.51 -28.89
N ALA A 54 0.31 2.40 -29.14
CA ALA A 54 0.85 1.56 -28.07
C ALA A 54 1.84 2.32 -27.18
N VAL A 55 2.46 3.36 -27.70
CA VAL A 55 3.49 4.19 -27.04
C VAL A 55 3.01 4.83 -25.75
N ARG A 56 1.71 5.04 -25.57
CA ARG A 56 1.14 5.68 -24.36
C ARG A 56 0.24 4.78 -23.53
N ARG A 57 0.36 3.46 -23.66
CA ARG A 57 -0.44 2.51 -22.87
C ARG A 57 0.41 1.83 -21.80
N VAL A 58 -0.05 1.90 -20.57
CA VAL A 58 0.58 1.26 -19.40
C VAL A 58 -0.45 0.38 -18.70
N CYS A 59 -0.07 -0.85 -18.37
CA CYS A 59 -0.86 -1.73 -17.52
C CYS A 59 -0.36 -1.62 -16.08
N VAL A 60 -1.27 -1.47 -15.15
CA VAL A 60 -1.01 -1.54 -13.70
C VAL A 60 -1.67 -2.80 -13.19
N LEU A 61 -0.88 -3.75 -12.68
CA LEU A 61 -1.37 -5.07 -12.26
C LEU A 61 -1.22 -5.27 -10.76
N VAL A 62 -2.33 -5.61 -10.14
CA VAL A 62 -2.42 -5.95 -8.72
C VAL A 62 -3.03 -7.35 -8.59
N LEU A 63 -2.27 -8.33 -8.11
CA LEU A 63 -2.83 -9.66 -7.76
C LEU A 63 -3.52 -9.64 -6.40
N GLY A 64 -4.31 -8.62 -6.17
CA GLY A 64 -5.05 -8.33 -4.97
C GLY A 64 -6.24 -7.45 -5.28
N ASP A 65 -6.95 -7.02 -4.25
CA ASP A 65 -8.07 -6.11 -4.37
C ASP A 65 -7.59 -4.69 -4.70
N ILE A 66 -8.02 -4.18 -5.86
CA ILE A 66 -7.69 -2.82 -6.34
C ILE A 66 -8.12 -1.78 -5.30
N GLY A 67 -9.32 -1.93 -4.71
CA GLY A 67 -9.84 -0.99 -3.72
C GLY A 67 -8.99 -0.90 -2.45
N ARG A 68 -8.21 -1.94 -2.14
CA ARG A 68 -7.28 -2.00 -1.02
C ARG A 68 -5.81 -1.74 -1.38
N SER A 69 -5.55 -1.28 -2.60
CA SER A 69 -4.21 -1.01 -3.10
C SER A 69 -4.05 0.47 -3.46
N PRO A 70 -4.04 1.40 -2.49
CA PRO A 70 -4.07 2.84 -2.74
C PRO A 70 -2.87 3.31 -3.57
N ARG A 71 -1.66 2.81 -3.32
CA ARG A 71 -0.46 3.18 -4.06
C ARG A 71 -0.59 2.86 -5.56
N MET A 72 -1.17 1.72 -5.94
CA MET A 72 -1.37 1.36 -7.33
C MET A 72 -2.46 2.21 -8.00
N GLN A 73 -3.46 2.64 -7.24
CA GLN A 73 -4.44 3.62 -7.69
C GLN A 73 -3.78 5.00 -7.92
N TYR A 74 -2.88 5.43 -7.04
CA TYR A 74 -2.12 6.67 -7.22
C TYR A 74 -1.19 6.61 -8.44
N HIS A 75 -0.52 5.48 -8.70
CA HIS A 75 0.22 5.26 -9.95
C HIS A 75 -0.68 5.43 -11.17
N SER A 76 -1.87 4.83 -11.14
CA SER A 76 -2.83 4.90 -12.26
C SER A 76 -3.29 6.35 -12.52
N LEU A 77 -3.62 7.10 -11.47
CA LEU A 77 -3.99 8.51 -11.57
C LEU A 77 -2.83 9.38 -12.07
N SER A 78 -1.61 9.13 -11.57
CA SER A 78 -0.43 9.87 -12.02
C SER A 78 -0.09 9.62 -13.47
N LEU A 79 -0.22 8.39 -13.96
CA LEU A 79 -0.09 8.03 -15.36
C LEU A 79 -1.15 8.72 -16.23
N SER A 80 -2.42 8.68 -15.79
CA SER A 80 -3.51 9.34 -16.53
C SER A 80 -3.31 10.84 -16.65
N LYS A 81 -2.93 11.52 -15.56
CA LYS A 81 -2.61 12.96 -15.56
C LYS A 81 -1.53 13.34 -16.58
N ARG A 82 -0.59 12.43 -16.88
CA ARG A 82 0.49 12.64 -17.87
C ARG A 82 0.13 12.13 -19.28
N GLY A 83 -1.13 11.81 -19.49
CA GLY A 83 -1.68 11.48 -20.82
C GLY A 83 -1.51 10.02 -21.24
N PHE A 84 -1.15 9.12 -20.31
CA PHE A 84 -1.13 7.69 -20.60
C PHE A 84 -2.54 7.10 -20.55
N GLN A 85 -2.81 6.12 -21.40
CA GLN A 85 -3.94 5.22 -21.29
C GLN A 85 -3.58 4.10 -20.31
N VAL A 86 -4.34 3.96 -19.25
CA VAL A 86 -4.03 3.03 -18.16
C VAL A 86 -5.02 1.88 -18.16
N THR A 87 -4.51 0.66 -18.12
CA THR A 87 -5.33 -0.52 -17.84
C THR A 87 -5.01 -1.02 -16.44
N LEU A 88 -5.94 -0.87 -15.50
CA LEU A 88 -5.79 -1.30 -14.12
C LEU A 88 -6.42 -2.69 -13.96
N VAL A 89 -5.58 -3.70 -13.71
CA VAL A 89 -5.97 -5.12 -13.63
C VAL A 89 -5.85 -5.62 -12.20
N GLY A 90 -6.87 -6.27 -11.66
CA GLY A 90 -6.84 -6.83 -10.30
C GLY A 90 -8.20 -7.35 -9.85
N TYR A 91 -8.31 -7.77 -8.57
CA TYR A 91 -9.60 -8.12 -7.99
C TYR A 91 -10.40 -6.86 -7.68
N LEU A 92 -11.73 -6.94 -7.73
CA LEU A 92 -12.63 -5.82 -7.49
C LEU A 92 -13.63 -6.19 -6.38
N ASP A 93 -13.09 -6.60 -5.23
CA ASP A 93 -13.92 -6.95 -4.05
C ASP A 93 -14.37 -5.68 -3.30
N ASN A 94 -13.56 -4.63 -3.30
CA ASN A 94 -13.89 -3.33 -2.74
C ASN A 94 -13.86 -2.26 -3.84
N LYS A 95 -14.70 -1.22 -3.65
CA LYS A 95 -14.80 -0.09 -4.58
C LYS A 95 -13.50 0.72 -4.59
N PRO A 96 -12.87 0.97 -5.76
CA PRO A 96 -11.75 1.87 -5.89
C PRO A 96 -12.12 3.32 -5.60
N HIS A 97 -11.12 4.18 -5.43
CA HIS A 97 -11.32 5.62 -5.24
C HIS A 97 -12.15 6.24 -6.37
N LEU A 98 -12.99 7.22 -6.03
CA LEU A 98 -13.90 7.84 -7.00
C LEU A 98 -13.16 8.47 -8.18
N ASP A 99 -11.99 9.05 -7.97
CA ASP A 99 -11.19 9.65 -9.04
C ASP A 99 -10.72 8.62 -10.05
N VAL A 100 -10.39 7.39 -9.62
CA VAL A 100 -10.04 6.28 -10.52
C VAL A 100 -11.25 5.83 -11.35
N LEU A 101 -12.43 5.79 -10.72
CA LEU A 101 -13.67 5.38 -11.38
C LEU A 101 -14.19 6.41 -12.38
N ARG A 102 -13.87 7.69 -12.21
CA ARG A 102 -14.32 8.81 -13.05
C ARG A 102 -13.34 9.16 -14.18
N ASP A 103 -12.13 8.64 -14.11
CA ASP A 103 -11.10 8.96 -15.11
C ASP A 103 -11.29 8.11 -16.37
N GLU A 104 -11.64 8.75 -17.48
CA GLU A 104 -11.90 8.10 -18.78
C GLU A 104 -10.65 7.43 -19.41
N ARG A 105 -9.44 7.77 -18.94
CA ARG A 105 -8.20 7.16 -19.39
C ARG A 105 -7.82 5.92 -18.62
N ILE A 106 -8.54 5.61 -17.53
CA ILE A 106 -8.29 4.44 -16.69
C ILE A 106 -9.37 3.40 -16.95
N GLN A 107 -8.99 2.31 -17.63
CA GLN A 107 -9.85 1.15 -17.82
C GLN A 107 -9.59 0.12 -16.73
N ILE A 108 -10.58 -0.20 -15.92
CA ILE A 108 -10.48 -1.27 -14.91
C ILE A 108 -10.87 -2.60 -15.56
N VAL A 109 -10.00 -3.59 -15.43
CA VAL A 109 -10.22 -4.96 -15.92
C VAL A 109 -10.18 -5.92 -14.72
N PRO A 110 -11.34 -6.35 -14.21
CA PRO A 110 -11.39 -7.25 -13.08
C PRO A 110 -10.92 -8.65 -13.45
N ILE A 111 -10.14 -9.26 -12.57
CA ILE A 111 -9.82 -10.69 -12.59
C ILE A 111 -10.53 -11.38 -11.42
N VAL A 112 -10.80 -12.68 -11.57
CA VAL A 112 -11.54 -13.44 -10.55
C VAL A 112 -10.53 -14.14 -9.64
N GLU A 113 -10.70 -14.00 -8.32
CA GLU A 113 -9.91 -14.79 -7.39
C GLU A 113 -10.26 -16.29 -7.50
N VAL A 114 -9.24 -17.15 -7.57
CA VAL A 114 -9.40 -18.59 -7.65
C VAL A 114 -9.84 -19.12 -6.29
N LYS A 115 -11.18 -19.14 -6.07
CA LYS A 115 -11.83 -19.69 -4.85
C LYS A 115 -12.29 -21.12 -5.12
N GLY A 116 -12.27 -21.99 -4.12
CA GLY A 116 -13.04 -23.24 -4.15
C GLY A 116 -12.38 -24.50 -4.71
N VAL A 117 -11.07 -24.48 -5.00
CA VAL A 117 -10.35 -25.74 -5.25
C VAL A 117 -10.30 -26.51 -3.92
N ARG A 118 -11.28 -27.39 -3.71
CA ARG A 118 -11.42 -28.27 -2.53
C ARG A 118 -11.26 -29.72 -2.98
N GLY A 119 -10.33 -30.43 -2.36
CA GLY A 119 -10.10 -31.87 -2.57
C GLY A 119 -8.65 -32.21 -2.80
N GLY A 120 -8.13 -33.16 -2.01
CA GLY A 120 -6.76 -33.66 -2.12
C GLY A 120 -5.74 -33.03 -1.15
N PRO A 121 -4.47 -33.44 -1.24
CA PRO A 121 -3.39 -32.91 -0.42
C PRO A 121 -3.26 -31.39 -0.57
N LYS A 122 -3.03 -30.67 0.54
CA LYS A 122 -2.90 -29.19 0.56
C LYS A 122 -1.94 -28.63 -0.49
N ILE A 123 -0.83 -29.33 -0.73
CA ILE A 123 0.17 -28.94 -1.74
C ILE A 123 -0.42 -28.97 -3.15
N LEU A 124 -1.15 -30.04 -3.52
CA LEU A 124 -1.77 -30.15 -4.83
C LEU A 124 -2.82 -29.05 -5.06
N THR A 125 -3.62 -28.78 -4.05
CA THR A 125 -4.59 -27.66 -4.06
C THR A 125 -3.90 -26.32 -4.30
N TYR A 126 -2.77 -26.07 -3.63
CA TYR A 126 -1.99 -24.84 -3.79
C TYR A 126 -1.39 -24.73 -5.20
N VAL A 127 -0.74 -25.77 -5.70
CA VAL A 127 -0.17 -25.81 -7.06
C VAL A 127 -1.26 -25.57 -8.11
N THR A 128 -2.41 -26.23 -7.96
CA THR A 128 -3.55 -26.05 -8.88
C THR A 128 -4.03 -24.60 -8.89
N LYS A 129 -4.20 -23.96 -7.72
CA LYS A 129 -4.60 -22.55 -7.63
C LYS A 129 -3.59 -21.65 -8.33
N VAL A 130 -2.31 -21.81 -8.05
CA VAL A 130 -1.21 -21.02 -8.65
C VAL A 130 -1.21 -21.19 -10.18
N THR A 131 -1.39 -22.43 -10.67
CA THR A 131 -1.43 -22.72 -12.11
C THR A 131 -2.64 -22.07 -12.79
N ILE A 132 -3.84 -22.21 -12.20
CA ILE A 132 -5.04 -21.58 -12.75
C ILE A 132 -4.88 -20.05 -12.77
N GLN A 133 -4.37 -19.46 -11.71
CA GLN A 133 -4.15 -18.02 -11.62
C GLN A 133 -3.08 -17.54 -12.62
N PHE A 134 -2.01 -18.32 -12.83
CA PHE A 134 -1.00 -18.05 -13.85
C PHE A 134 -1.62 -17.99 -15.25
N VAL A 135 -2.41 -19.01 -15.61
CA VAL A 135 -3.07 -19.09 -16.93
C VAL A 135 -4.08 -17.95 -17.09
N GLN A 136 -4.86 -17.66 -16.07
CA GLN A 136 -5.84 -16.57 -16.07
C GLN A 136 -5.18 -15.21 -16.31
N VAL A 137 -4.14 -14.89 -15.53
CA VAL A 137 -3.42 -13.61 -15.68
C VAL A 137 -2.77 -13.49 -17.05
N LEU A 138 -2.10 -14.55 -17.49
CA LEU A 138 -1.48 -14.61 -18.81
C LEU A 138 -2.51 -14.41 -19.92
N PHE A 139 -3.64 -15.11 -19.84
CA PHE A 139 -4.73 -14.99 -20.82
C PHE A 139 -5.29 -13.57 -20.85
N VAL A 140 -5.61 -12.97 -19.70
CA VAL A 140 -6.11 -11.60 -19.63
C VAL A 140 -5.11 -10.63 -20.25
N LEU A 141 -3.83 -10.70 -19.88
CA LEU A 141 -2.80 -9.81 -20.43
C LEU A 141 -2.58 -9.99 -21.93
N LEU A 142 -2.74 -11.20 -22.45
CA LEU A 142 -2.64 -11.48 -23.89
C LEU A 142 -3.88 -11.04 -24.67
N MET A 143 -5.06 -10.93 -24.05
CA MET A 143 -6.28 -10.43 -24.70
C MET A 143 -6.37 -8.90 -24.70
N LEU A 144 -5.68 -8.22 -23.80
CA LEU A 144 -5.62 -6.76 -23.77
C LEU A 144 -4.85 -6.21 -24.97
N LYS A 145 -5.06 -4.92 -25.30
CA LYS A 145 -4.21 -4.22 -26.26
C LYS A 145 -2.76 -4.19 -25.77
N PRO A 146 -1.75 -4.22 -26.66
CA PRO A 146 -0.35 -4.18 -26.24
C PRO A 146 -0.02 -2.95 -25.39
N HIS A 147 0.71 -3.15 -24.31
CA HIS A 147 1.21 -2.10 -23.42
C HIS A 147 2.73 -1.95 -23.58
N THR A 148 3.25 -0.75 -23.42
CA THR A 148 4.70 -0.52 -23.42
C THR A 148 5.33 -0.95 -22.10
N HIS A 149 4.61 -0.73 -21.01
CA HIS A 149 5.05 -1.07 -19.67
C HIS A 149 3.93 -1.78 -18.90
N ILE A 150 4.31 -2.74 -18.09
CA ILE A 150 3.44 -3.38 -17.10
C ILE A 150 4.06 -3.12 -15.74
N LEU A 151 3.39 -2.33 -14.92
CA LEU A 151 3.74 -2.05 -13.54
C LEU A 151 3.06 -3.08 -12.65
N LEU A 152 3.84 -3.92 -11.99
CA LEU A 152 3.37 -5.02 -11.15
C LEU A 152 3.64 -4.71 -9.69
N GLN A 153 2.62 -4.76 -8.84
CA GLN A 153 2.78 -4.74 -7.39
C GLN A 153 3.40 -6.06 -6.87
N ASN A 154 4.36 -5.96 -5.99
CA ASN A 154 4.83 -7.07 -5.16
C ASN A 154 4.83 -6.67 -3.68
N PRO A 155 4.23 -7.43 -2.76
CA PRO A 155 3.46 -8.66 -2.93
C PRO A 155 2.00 -8.43 -3.40
N PRO A 156 1.31 -9.52 -3.83
CA PRO A 156 1.80 -10.86 -4.08
C PRO A 156 2.46 -10.99 -5.45
N GLY A 157 3.69 -11.53 -5.48
CA GLY A 157 4.43 -11.75 -6.72
C GLY A 157 4.06 -13.04 -7.46
N LEU A 158 3.72 -14.09 -6.72
CA LEU A 158 3.38 -15.41 -7.26
C LEU A 158 1.89 -15.51 -7.63
N PRO A 159 1.53 -15.91 -8.85
CA PRO A 159 2.35 -16.21 -10.03
C PRO A 159 2.56 -14.99 -10.95
N GLY A 160 2.19 -13.79 -10.54
CA GLY A 160 2.13 -12.58 -11.36
C GLY A 160 3.43 -12.24 -12.07
N MET A 161 4.57 -12.29 -11.37
CA MET A 161 5.86 -11.97 -11.98
C MET A 161 6.15 -12.83 -13.21
N ALA A 162 5.93 -14.14 -13.14
CA ALA A 162 6.14 -15.05 -14.26
C ALA A 162 5.17 -14.78 -15.40
N SER A 163 3.88 -14.55 -15.11
CA SER A 163 2.85 -14.25 -16.12
C SER A 163 3.16 -12.95 -16.87
N VAL A 164 3.54 -11.90 -16.13
CA VAL A 164 3.88 -10.60 -16.71
C VAL A 164 5.19 -10.67 -17.51
N TRP A 165 6.21 -11.32 -16.96
CA TRP A 165 7.48 -11.52 -17.65
C TRP A 165 7.29 -12.23 -19.00
N LEU A 166 6.51 -13.33 -19.00
CA LEU A 166 6.20 -14.04 -20.24
C LEU A 166 5.40 -13.17 -21.23
N THR A 167 4.43 -12.41 -20.73
CA THR A 167 3.67 -11.45 -21.55
C THR A 167 4.60 -10.40 -22.20
N CYS A 168 5.54 -9.86 -21.44
CA CYS A 168 6.51 -8.88 -21.94
C CYS A 168 7.42 -9.49 -23.01
N ILE A 169 7.88 -10.73 -22.84
CA ILE A 169 8.64 -11.46 -23.88
C ILE A 169 7.80 -11.60 -25.14
N LEU A 170 6.57 -12.08 -25.03
CA LEU A 170 5.70 -12.35 -26.17
C LEU A 170 5.27 -11.06 -26.89
N ARG A 171 4.97 -9.99 -26.14
CA ARG A 171 4.42 -8.73 -26.69
C ARG A 171 5.41 -7.57 -26.78
N GLY A 172 6.64 -7.74 -26.28
CA GLY A 172 7.70 -6.74 -26.33
C GLY A 172 7.46 -5.53 -25.42
N GLY A 173 6.79 -5.70 -24.31
CA GLY A 173 6.65 -4.72 -23.23
C GLY A 173 7.82 -4.78 -22.24
N SER A 174 7.86 -3.85 -21.30
CA SER A 174 8.81 -3.80 -20.18
C SER A 174 8.10 -4.07 -18.86
N LEU A 175 8.64 -4.98 -18.04
CA LEU A 175 8.15 -5.25 -16.69
C LEU A 175 8.82 -4.28 -15.71
N ILE A 176 8.00 -3.56 -14.95
CA ILE A 176 8.41 -2.75 -13.81
C ILE A 176 7.81 -3.40 -12.56
N ILE A 177 8.63 -3.74 -11.57
CA ILE A 177 8.14 -4.26 -10.28
C ILE A 177 8.19 -3.14 -9.25
N ASP A 178 7.07 -2.91 -8.59
CA ASP A 178 6.95 -2.02 -7.43
C ASP A 178 6.95 -2.86 -6.15
N TRP A 179 8.08 -2.84 -5.45
CA TRP A 179 8.34 -3.61 -4.24
C TRP A 179 7.78 -2.87 -3.03
N HIS A 180 6.65 -3.35 -2.50
CA HIS A 180 6.06 -2.82 -1.26
C HIS A 180 6.55 -3.60 -0.04
N ASN A 181 6.82 -4.88 -0.20
CA ASN A 181 7.37 -5.81 0.79
C ASN A 181 7.84 -7.08 0.06
N TYR A 182 8.31 -8.08 0.79
CA TYR A 182 8.57 -9.42 0.25
C TYR A 182 7.43 -10.37 0.59
N GLY A 183 6.85 -11.03 -0.41
CA GLY A 183 5.76 -12.00 -0.21
C GLY A 183 6.18 -13.18 0.65
N TYR A 184 7.44 -13.66 0.51
CA TYR A 184 7.93 -14.74 1.33
C TYR A 184 8.03 -14.37 2.84
N THR A 185 8.27 -13.12 3.22
CA THR A 185 8.30 -12.71 4.63
C THR A 185 6.90 -12.66 5.23
N ILE A 186 5.92 -12.20 4.46
CA ILE A 186 4.50 -12.25 4.86
C ILE A 186 4.05 -13.70 5.04
N MET A 187 4.42 -14.59 4.11
CA MET A 187 4.13 -16.02 4.23
C MET A 187 4.80 -16.64 5.45
N ALA A 188 5.99 -16.16 5.82
CA ALA A 188 6.73 -16.65 6.99
C ALA A 188 6.05 -16.33 8.32
N LEU A 189 5.23 -15.28 8.42
CA LEU A 189 4.44 -14.97 9.63
C LEU A 189 3.53 -16.15 10.01
N THR A 190 2.92 -16.81 9.02
CA THR A 190 1.97 -17.92 9.27
C THR A 190 2.66 -19.29 9.32
N HIS A 191 3.70 -19.50 8.51
CA HIS A 191 4.30 -20.83 8.32
C HIS A 191 5.68 -20.99 8.97
N GLY A 192 6.31 -19.88 9.38
CA GLY A 192 7.70 -19.85 9.84
C GLY A 192 8.72 -19.83 8.69
N HIS A 193 9.87 -19.21 8.93
CA HIS A 193 10.92 -19.00 7.91
C HIS A 193 11.53 -20.31 7.33
N ALA A 194 11.53 -21.37 8.09
CA ALA A 194 12.11 -22.66 7.68
C ALA A 194 11.19 -23.48 6.74
N HIS A 195 9.92 -23.08 6.58
CA HIS A 195 8.93 -23.84 5.83
C HIS A 195 9.30 -23.94 4.33
N PRO A 196 9.18 -25.13 3.68
CA PRO A 196 9.58 -25.29 2.28
C PRO A 196 8.88 -24.34 1.31
N LEU A 197 7.58 -24.04 1.53
CA LEU A 197 6.83 -23.07 0.69
C LEU A 197 7.39 -21.65 0.80
N VAL A 198 7.85 -21.24 1.97
CA VAL A 198 8.48 -19.93 2.18
C VAL A 198 9.82 -19.85 1.43
N ARG A 199 10.61 -20.93 1.47
CA ARG A 199 11.87 -21.02 0.72
C ARG A 199 11.63 -21.01 -0.79
N LEU A 200 10.60 -21.70 -1.26
CA LEU A 200 10.18 -21.69 -2.68
C LEU A 200 9.71 -20.31 -3.10
N ALA A 201 8.89 -19.63 -2.29
CA ALA A 201 8.44 -18.27 -2.56
C ALA A 201 9.62 -17.30 -2.64
N LYS A 202 10.58 -17.38 -1.71
CA LYS A 202 11.81 -16.57 -1.74
C LYS A 202 12.62 -16.82 -3.01
N TRP A 203 12.82 -18.09 -3.39
CA TRP A 203 13.52 -18.45 -4.63
C TRP A 203 12.79 -17.88 -5.86
N TYR A 204 11.46 -18.01 -5.90
CA TYR A 204 10.65 -17.50 -7.00
C TYR A 204 10.77 -15.96 -7.15
N GLU A 205 10.59 -15.22 -6.05
CA GLU A 205 10.75 -13.77 -6.06
C GLU A 205 12.16 -13.34 -6.48
N HIS A 206 13.17 -14.04 -6.00
CA HIS A 206 14.57 -13.78 -6.36
C HIS A 206 14.84 -13.99 -7.85
N VAL A 207 14.33 -15.08 -8.44
CA VAL A 207 14.55 -15.40 -9.87
C VAL A 207 13.76 -14.44 -10.76
N PHE A 208 12.44 -14.36 -10.58
CA PHE A 208 11.58 -13.54 -11.42
C PHE A 208 11.74 -12.05 -11.17
N GLY A 209 12.06 -11.66 -9.94
CA GLY A 209 12.40 -10.28 -9.63
C GLY A 209 13.56 -9.77 -10.49
N ARG A 210 14.62 -10.53 -10.64
CA ARG A 210 15.82 -10.16 -11.44
C ARG A 210 15.56 -10.09 -12.96
N LEU A 211 14.46 -10.65 -13.43
CA LEU A 211 14.07 -10.63 -14.85
C LEU A 211 13.29 -9.38 -15.26
N ALA A 212 12.89 -8.56 -14.31
CA ALA A 212 12.23 -7.29 -14.59
C ALA A 212 13.22 -6.26 -15.16
N SER A 213 12.69 -5.36 -15.99
CA SER A 213 13.49 -4.33 -16.65
C SER A 213 13.84 -3.19 -15.71
N GLN A 214 12.95 -2.87 -14.76
CA GLN A 214 13.08 -1.76 -13.82
C GLN A 214 12.39 -2.09 -12.50
N HIS A 215 12.81 -1.39 -11.44
CA HIS A 215 12.33 -1.64 -10.10
C HIS A 215 12.08 -0.33 -9.36
N LEU A 216 10.93 -0.27 -8.69
CA LEU A 216 10.60 0.70 -7.67
C LEU A 216 10.60 0.01 -6.30
N CYS A 217 10.87 0.72 -5.24
CA CYS A 217 10.74 0.24 -3.88
C CYS A 217 10.29 1.37 -2.94
N VAL A 218 9.76 1.00 -1.79
CA VAL A 218 9.10 1.96 -0.88
C VAL A 218 10.05 2.65 0.09
N THR A 219 11.29 2.13 0.28
CA THR A 219 12.27 2.67 1.24
C THR A 219 13.69 2.56 0.72
N ASP A 220 14.60 3.35 1.26
CA ASP A 220 16.02 3.22 0.97
C ASP A 220 16.62 1.96 1.61
N ALA A 221 16.10 1.53 2.77
CA ALA A 221 16.47 0.25 3.37
C ALA A 221 16.15 -0.95 2.44
N MET A 222 14.98 -0.94 1.80
CA MET A 222 14.61 -1.97 0.82
C MET A 222 15.47 -1.89 -0.44
N LYS A 223 15.77 -0.68 -0.93
CA LYS A 223 16.67 -0.48 -2.06
C LYS A 223 18.05 -1.06 -1.80
N GLU A 224 18.57 -0.86 -0.59
CA GLU A 224 19.87 -1.39 -0.20
C GLU A 224 19.85 -2.91 -0.08
N ASP A 225 18.80 -3.49 0.52
CA ASP A 225 18.60 -4.95 0.61
C ASP A 225 18.49 -5.60 -0.77
N LEU A 226 17.66 -5.02 -1.67
CA LEU A 226 17.53 -5.46 -3.05
C LEU A 226 18.87 -5.41 -3.80
N HIS A 227 19.67 -4.36 -3.56
CA HIS A 227 20.98 -4.26 -4.19
C HIS A 227 21.97 -5.30 -3.64
N LYS A 228 22.13 -5.36 -2.31
CA LYS A 228 23.12 -6.24 -1.65
C LYS A 228 22.80 -7.72 -1.78
N ASN A 229 21.54 -8.09 -1.50
CA ASN A 229 21.16 -9.50 -1.35
C ASN A 229 20.57 -10.09 -2.62
N TRP A 230 20.05 -9.26 -3.53
CA TRP A 230 19.36 -9.73 -4.74
C TRP A 230 20.04 -9.28 -6.04
N GLY A 231 21.01 -8.36 -5.99
CA GLY A 231 21.67 -7.79 -7.17
C GLY A 231 20.74 -6.94 -8.03
N ILE A 232 19.67 -6.40 -7.44
CA ILE A 232 18.65 -5.59 -8.11
C ILE A 232 18.91 -4.11 -7.83
N LYS A 233 18.93 -3.28 -8.88
CA LYS A 233 18.99 -1.83 -8.75
C LYS A 233 17.56 -1.27 -8.78
N ALA A 234 17.09 -0.75 -7.65
CA ALA A 234 15.76 -0.16 -7.52
C ALA A 234 15.84 1.36 -7.33
N THR A 235 14.77 2.04 -7.73
CA THR A 235 14.54 3.47 -7.45
C THR A 235 13.59 3.58 -6.28
N THR A 236 13.97 4.32 -5.23
CA THR A 236 13.10 4.56 -4.09
C THR A 236 12.00 5.55 -4.46
N LEU A 237 10.76 5.16 -4.22
CA LEU A 237 9.59 6.02 -4.32
C LEU A 237 8.84 5.94 -3.00
N TYR A 238 9.14 6.86 -2.09
CA TYR A 238 8.44 6.95 -0.81
C TYR A 238 6.95 7.23 -0.99
N ASP A 239 6.13 6.57 -0.20
CA ASP A 239 4.72 6.91 -0.12
C ASP A 239 4.53 8.32 0.43
N LYS A 240 3.60 9.04 -0.16
CA LYS A 240 3.21 10.40 0.23
C LYS A 240 1.70 10.44 0.43
N PRO A 241 1.22 11.26 1.37
CA PRO A 241 -0.20 11.33 1.66
C PRO A 241 -0.99 11.84 0.47
N ALA A 242 -2.16 11.25 0.24
CA ALA A 242 -3.11 11.77 -0.73
C ALA A 242 -3.69 13.12 -0.28
N ALA A 243 -4.20 13.91 -1.22
CA ALA A 243 -4.72 15.26 -0.95
C ALA A 243 -5.91 15.29 0.04
N ILE A 244 -6.63 14.16 0.18
CA ILE A 244 -7.73 14.02 1.14
C ILE A 244 -7.27 14.02 2.60
N PHE A 245 -6.03 13.56 2.87
CA PHE A 245 -5.43 13.58 4.20
C PHE A 245 -4.87 14.97 4.48
N ARG A 246 -5.62 15.75 5.23
CA ARG A 246 -5.30 17.13 5.60
C ARG A 246 -5.89 17.47 6.97
N GLU A 247 -5.40 18.51 7.58
CA GLU A 247 -6.00 19.06 8.80
C GLU A 247 -7.46 19.43 8.55
N THR A 248 -8.33 19.00 9.44
CA THR A 248 -9.77 19.23 9.30
C THR A 248 -10.14 20.61 9.85
N PRO A 249 -10.85 21.46 9.10
CA PRO A 249 -11.39 22.73 9.59
C PRO A 249 -12.31 22.53 10.80
N LEU A 250 -12.33 23.50 11.71
CA LEU A 250 -13.01 23.41 13.00
C LEU A 250 -14.51 23.12 12.87
N GLU A 251 -15.18 23.75 11.92
CA GLU A 251 -16.60 23.50 11.62
C GLU A 251 -16.86 22.05 11.18
N THR A 252 -15.99 21.52 10.32
CA THR A 252 -16.09 20.14 9.84
C THR A 252 -15.82 19.15 10.99
N ARG A 253 -14.88 19.49 11.89
CA ARG A 253 -14.63 18.71 13.13
C ARG A 253 -15.89 18.63 13.98
N HIS A 254 -16.53 19.78 14.24
CA HIS A 254 -17.73 19.81 15.06
C HIS A 254 -18.86 18.98 14.46
N LYS A 255 -19.13 19.14 13.16
CA LYS A 255 -20.14 18.36 12.44
C LYS A 255 -19.88 16.85 12.52
N LEU A 256 -18.61 16.43 12.38
CA LEU A 256 -18.25 15.02 12.54
C LEU A 256 -18.46 14.54 13.99
N PHE A 257 -18.01 15.32 14.98
CA PHE A 257 -18.16 14.97 16.41
C PHE A 257 -19.63 14.90 16.83
N ALA A 258 -20.45 15.84 16.39
CA ALA A 258 -21.89 15.83 16.62
C ALA A 258 -22.54 14.57 16.04
N ARG A 259 -22.21 14.21 14.79
CA ARG A 259 -22.72 12.97 14.17
C ARG A 259 -22.22 11.72 14.90
N LEU A 260 -20.94 11.64 15.24
CA LEU A 260 -20.37 10.51 15.96
C LEU A 260 -20.92 10.39 17.38
N SER A 261 -21.33 11.48 18.02
CA SER A 261 -21.93 11.45 19.36
C SER A 261 -23.23 10.65 19.42
N HIS A 262 -23.95 10.52 18.31
CA HIS A 262 -25.15 9.66 18.26
C HIS A 262 -24.81 8.17 18.35
N MET A 263 -23.65 7.76 17.82
CA MET A 263 -23.21 6.35 17.79
C MET A 263 -22.24 6.01 18.92
N LEU A 264 -21.44 6.98 19.37
CA LEU A 264 -20.37 6.81 20.35
C LEU A 264 -20.69 7.61 21.65
N PRO A 265 -21.15 6.97 22.72
CA PRO A 265 -21.46 7.66 23.97
C PRO A 265 -20.29 8.50 24.53
N ALA A 266 -19.03 8.08 24.27
CA ALA A 266 -17.84 8.80 24.69
C ALA A 266 -17.70 10.20 24.06
N PHE A 267 -18.36 10.46 22.94
CA PHE A 267 -18.34 11.76 22.22
C PHE A 267 -19.44 12.72 22.70
N ARG A 268 -20.41 12.22 23.50
CA ARG A 268 -21.51 13.04 24.04
C ARG A 268 -21.05 13.93 25.16
N HIS A 269 -21.59 15.13 25.20
CA HIS A 269 -21.51 15.98 26.37
C HIS A 269 -22.55 15.54 27.40
N SER A 270 -22.23 15.63 28.69
CA SER A 270 -23.08 15.13 29.78
C SER A 270 -24.23 16.10 30.16
N SER A 271 -24.16 17.37 29.79
CA SER A 271 -25.25 18.32 30.03
C SER A 271 -26.24 18.34 28.86
N ALA A 272 -27.52 18.54 29.18
CA ALA A 272 -28.57 18.74 28.16
C ALA A 272 -28.19 19.87 27.19
N ASP A 273 -28.58 19.71 25.94
CA ASP A 273 -28.39 20.74 24.93
C ASP A 273 -29.20 21.97 25.33
N ASP A 274 -28.58 23.12 25.30
CA ASP A 274 -29.21 24.42 25.39
C ASP A 274 -29.73 24.78 23.99
N ASP A 275 -30.91 25.36 23.83
CA ASP A 275 -31.47 25.77 22.54
C ASP A 275 -30.53 26.66 21.72
N VAL A 276 -29.48 27.19 22.32
CA VAL A 276 -28.52 28.14 21.77
C VAL A 276 -27.15 27.50 21.46
N MET A 277 -26.84 26.35 22.06
CA MET A 277 -25.49 25.75 22.02
C MET A 277 -25.55 24.27 21.69
N GLU A 278 -24.99 23.88 20.55
CA GLU A 278 -24.73 22.48 20.23
C GLU A 278 -23.39 22.04 20.85
N LYS A 279 -23.41 21.03 21.74
CA LYS A 279 -22.25 20.63 22.53
C LYS A 279 -21.84 19.20 22.26
N THR A 280 -20.54 19.00 22.05
CA THR A 280 -19.89 17.68 22.08
C THR A 280 -18.86 17.66 23.21
N VAL A 281 -18.27 16.51 23.50
CA VAL A 281 -17.19 16.46 24.51
C VAL A 281 -15.95 17.25 24.07
N PHE A 282 -15.78 17.51 22.78
CA PHE A 282 -14.60 18.20 22.20
C PHE A 282 -14.83 19.66 21.84
N SER A 283 -16.05 20.01 21.45
CA SER A 283 -16.34 21.31 20.80
C SER A 283 -17.73 21.80 21.13
N VAL A 284 -17.90 23.13 21.00
CA VAL A 284 -19.17 23.83 21.17
C VAL A 284 -19.43 24.71 19.95
N ARG A 285 -20.67 24.69 19.45
CA ARG A 285 -21.16 25.60 18.41
C ARG A 285 -22.19 26.52 19.02
N ASP A 286 -21.97 27.84 18.90
CA ASP A 286 -22.95 28.87 19.19
C ASP A 286 -23.86 29.05 17.98
N LEU A 287 -25.12 28.66 18.12
CA LEU A 287 -26.09 28.70 17.01
C LEU A 287 -26.51 30.13 16.63
N ASN A 288 -26.37 31.09 17.57
CA ASN A 288 -26.67 32.48 17.28
C ASN A 288 -25.57 33.19 16.49
N LYS A 289 -24.29 32.86 16.80
CA LYS A 289 -23.12 33.46 16.15
C LYS A 289 -22.56 32.64 15.02
N ASP A 290 -23.06 31.42 14.84
CA ASP A 290 -22.55 30.40 13.92
C ASP A 290 -21.03 30.20 14.05
N THR A 291 -20.54 30.22 15.29
CA THR A 291 -19.11 30.04 15.59
C THR A 291 -18.86 28.74 16.34
N VAL A 292 -17.79 28.03 15.97
CA VAL A 292 -17.36 26.80 16.63
C VAL A 292 -16.05 27.04 17.38
N THR A 293 -16.00 26.55 18.63
CA THR A 293 -14.80 26.58 19.46
C THR A 293 -14.49 25.20 20.03
N LEU A 294 -13.20 24.90 20.22
CA LEU A 294 -12.80 23.72 21.00
C LEU A 294 -12.96 24.02 22.49
N ARG A 295 -13.40 23.03 23.24
CA ARG A 295 -13.47 23.14 24.68
C ARG A 295 -12.06 23.13 25.29
N PRO A 296 -11.78 24.01 26.26
CA PRO A 296 -10.48 24.05 26.93
C PRO A 296 -10.24 22.80 27.82
N ASP A 297 -11.30 22.20 28.32
CA ASP A 297 -11.31 21.01 29.19
C ASP A 297 -11.57 19.69 28.43
N ARG A 298 -11.47 19.72 27.10
CA ARG A 298 -11.74 18.55 26.26
C ARG A 298 -10.75 17.40 26.52
N PRO A 299 -11.19 16.15 26.40
CA PRO A 299 -10.28 15.03 26.38
C PRO A 299 -9.33 15.08 25.18
N THR A 300 -8.20 14.39 25.29
CA THR A 300 -7.32 14.12 24.15
C THR A 300 -7.95 13.07 23.25
N LEU A 301 -7.97 13.31 21.95
CA LEU A 301 -8.40 12.34 20.95
C LEU A 301 -7.19 11.59 20.38
N LEU A 302 -7.03 10.34 20.81
CA LEU A 302 -6.05 9.42 20.28
C LEU A 302 -6.68 8.52 19.22
N ILE A 303 -5.99 8.28 18.10
CA ILE A 303 -6.49 7.42 17.04
C ILE A 303 -5.47 6.34 16.67
N SER A 304 -5.96 5.12 16.45
CA SER A 304 -5.22 4.02 15.84
C SER A 304 -6.08 3.36 14.76
N SER A 305 -5.53 3.17 13.59
CA SER A 305 -6.19 2.44 12.50
C SER A 305 -5.56 1.07 12.34
N THR A 306 -6.39 0.05 12.08
CA THR A 306 -5.91 -1.34 12.11
C THR A 306 -6.67 -2.22 11.13
N SER A 307 -5.98 -3.27 10.68
CA SER A 307 -6.59 -4.41 9.99
C SER A 307 -6.86 -5.59 10.94
N TRP A 308 -6.60 -5.43 12.23
CA TRP A 308 -6.75 -6.46 13.27
C TRP A 308 -6.07 -7.79 12.88
N THR A 309 -4.86 -7.71 12.34
CA THR A 309 -4.03 -8.83 11.88
C THR A 309 -2.90 -9.14 12.86
N GLU A 310 -2.18 -10.24 12.65
CA GLU A 310 -1.15 -10.73 13.58
C GLU A 310 0.10 -9.83 13.66
N ASP A 311 0.31 -8.98 12.67
CA ASP A 311 1.40 -8.00 12.63
C ASP A 311 1.15 -6.76 13.52
N GLU A 312 -0.04 -6.67 14.15
CA GLU A 312 -0.44 -5.56 15.01
C GLU A 312 -0.84 -6.07 16.40
N ASP A 313 0.06 -5.98 17.38
CA ASP A 313 -0.23 -6.39 18.75
C ASP A 313 -0.87 -5.26 19.57
N PHE A 314 -2.20 -5.24 19.60
CA PHE A 314 -2.97 -4.25 20.37
C PHE A 314 -2.88 -4.43 21.88
N SER A 315 -2.36 -5.54 22.40
CA SER A 315 -2.12 -5.68 23.83
C SER A 315 -1.16 -4.61 24.37
N ILE A 316 -0.20 -4.18 23.54
CA ILE A 316 0.74 -3.10 23.88
C ILE A 316 0.00 -1.78 24.13
N LEU A 317 -0.92 -1.40 23.24
CA LEU A 317 -1.72 -0.18 23.42
C LEU A 317 -2.65 -0.29 24.64
N LEU A 318 -3.35 -1.41 24.80
CA LEU A 318 -4.27 -1.58 25.92
C LEU A 318 -3.56 -1.51 27.28
N GLN A 319 -2.38 -2.14 27.39
CA GLN A 319 -1.55 -2.04 28.60
C GLN A 319 -1.04 -0.61 28.82
N ALA A 320 -0.62 0.08 27.78
CA ALA A 320 -0.18 1.48 27.89
C ALA A 320 -1.32 2.41 28.35
N LEU A 321 -2.54 2.18 27.89
CA LEU A 321 -3.72 2.93 28.32
C LEU A 321 -4.09 2.63 29.77
N GLN A 322 -3.91 1.39 30.26
CA GLN A 322 -4.08 1.04 31.68
C GLN A 322 -3.03 1.74 32.57
N GLU A 323 -1.79 1.82 32.12
CA GLU A 323 -0.74 2.56 32.84
C GLU A 323 -1.04 4.07 32.86
N TYR A 324 -1.53 4.63 31.75
CA TYR A 324 -1.95 6.02 31.68
C TYR A 324 -3.11 6.33 32.66
N GLU A 325 -4.09 5.43 32.77
CA GLU A 325 -5.16 5.50 33.77
C GLU A 325 -4.61 5.54 35.19
N LYS A 326 -3.60 4.72 35.49
CA LYS A 326 -2.96 4.70 36.84
C LYS A 326 -2.24 6.02 37.13
N PHE A 327 -1.61 6.67 36.16
CA PHE A 327 -0.99 7.99 36.37
C PHE A 327 -2.02 9.02 36.79
N ILE A 328 -3.19 9.08 36.14
CA ILE A 328 -4.27 9.99 36.53
C ILE A 328 -4.79 9.63 37.93
N SER A 329 -5.06 8.36 38.21
CA SER A 329 -5.55 7.87 39.49
C SER A 329 -4.56 8.12 40.67
N ALA A 330 -3.26 8.19 40.33
CA ALA A 330 -2.21 8.55 41.30
C ALA A 330 -2.09 10.07 41.55
N GLY A 331 -2.94 10.89 40.92
CA GLY A 331 -3.01 12.34 41.10
C GLY A 331 -2.17 13.15 40.14
N GLU A 332 -1.68 12.56 39.01
CA GLU A 332 -0.98 13.33 38.00
C GLU A 332 -1.96 14.18 37.16
N THR A 333 -1.57 15.41 36.87
CA THR A 333 -2.38 16.34 36.10
C THR A 333 -2.25 15.99 34.59
N LEU A 334 -3.08 15.05 34.14
CA LEU A 334 -3.15 14.61 32.76
C LEU A 334 -4.59 14.70 32.25
N PRO A 335 -4.81 15.00 30.95
CA PRO A 335 -6.15 15.08 30.39
C PRO A 335 -6.81 13.70 30.30
N PRO A 336 -8.15 13.61 30.43
CA PRO A 336 -8.89 12.42 30.03
C PRO A 336 -8.59 12.08 28.56
N LEU A 337 -8.72 10.79 28.20
CA LEU A 337 -8.34 10.32 26.87
C LEU A 337 -9.48 9.53 26.23
N ILE A 338 -9.78 9.83 24.96
CA ILE A 338 -10.66 9.02 24.11
C ILE A 338 -9.79 8.39 23.03
N CYS A 339 -9.66 7.06 23.08
CA CYS A 339 -8.93 6.27 22.12
C CYS A 339 -9.90 5.67 21.10
N VAL A 340 -9.79 6.07 19.84
CA VAL A 340 -10.57 5.50 18.73
C VAL A 340 -9.69 4.51 17.96
N ILE A 341 -10.10 3.23 17.96
CA ILE A 341 -9.44 2.17 17.20
C ILE A 341 -10.38 1.77 16.06
N THR A 342 -10.05 2.13 14.83
CA THR A 342 -10.92 1.89 13.67
C THR A 342 -10.35 0.84 12.72
N GLY A 343 -11.21 -0.04 12.24
CA GLY A 343 -10.85 -1.07 11.26
C GLY A 343 -11.67 -2.35 11.36
N LYS A 344 -11.48 -3.23 10.37
CA LYS A 344 -12.06 -4.59 10.31
C LYS A 344 -10.94 -5.62 10.21
N GLY A 345 -11.13 -6.78 10.80
CA GLY A 345 -10.18 -7.87 10.66
C GLY A 345 -10.43 -9.05 11.61
N PRO A 346 -9.66 -10.11 11.47
CA PRO A 346 -9.95 -11.40 12.10
C PRO A 346 -9.80 -11.39 13.62
N GLN A 347 -8.92 -10.55 14.20
CA GLN A 347 -8.68 -10.51 15.63
C GLN A 347 -9.55 -9.49 16.38
N LYS A 348 -10.44 -8.75 15.70
CA LYS A 348 -11.25 -7.70 16.32
C LYS A 348 -12.03 -8.21 17.54
N GLU A 349 -12.74 -9.33 17.41
CA GLU A 349 -13.54 -9.90 18.49
C GLU A 349 -12.71 -10.26 19.74
N ARG A 350 -11.49 -10.76 19.52
CA ARG A 350 -10.55 -11.07 20.62
C ARG A 350 -10.21 -9.81 21.42
N TYR A 351 -9.83 -8.73 20.72
CA TYR A 351 -9.45 -7.48 21.37
C TYR A 351 -10.65 -6.76 21.98
N MET A 352 -11.84 -6.86 21.40
CA MET A 352 -13.08 -6.34 22.01
C MET A 352 -13.33 -6.95 23.39
N LYS A 353 -13.20 -8.27 23.54
CA LYS A 353 -13.32 -8.93 24.83
C LYS A 353 -12.29 -8.44 25.85
N MET A 354 -11.07 -8.17 25.40
CA MET A 354 -10.04 -7.58 26.27
C MET A 354 -10.43 -6.15 26.69
N ILE A 355 -10.87 -5.31 25.76
CA ILE A 355 -11.32 -3.94 26.04
C ILE A 355 -12.48 -3.95 27.05
N ASP A 356 -13.48 -4.80 26.88
CA ASP A 356 -14.65 -4.90 27.77
C ASP A 356 -14.26 -5.35 29.20
N SER A 357 -13.13 -6.04 29.36
CA SER A 357 -12.62 -6.43 30.67
C SER A 357 -11.85 -5.31 31.40
N LEU A 358 -11.48 -4.22 30.69
CA LEU A 358 -10.77 -3.12 31.29
C LEU A 358 -11.72 -2.22 32.10
N ARG A 359 -11.29 -1.86 33.30
CA ARG A 359 -11.98 -0.88 34.15
C ARG A 359 -11.21 0.43 34.10
N LEU A 360 -11.64 1.33 33.19
CA LEU A 360 -11.01 2.63 32.95
C LEU A 360 -12.05 3.73 33.20
N GLU A 361 -11.71 4.73 33.99
CA GLU A 361 -12.59 5.85 34.35
C GLU A 361 -12.29 7.09 33.47
N HIS A 362 -11.01 7.41 33.31
CA HIS A 362 -10.53 8.60 32.59
C HIS A 362 -10.18 8.30 31.14
N VAL A 363 -9.95 7.02 30.80
CA VAL A 363 -9.68 6.58 29.44
C VAL A 363 -10.90 5.85 28.87
N LYS A 364 -11.40 6.30 27.71
CA LYS A 364 -12.50 5.65 26.98
C LYS A 364 -12.00 5.08 25.68
N ILE A 365 -12.29 3.81 25.38
CA ILE A 365 -11.89 3.15 24.16
C ILE A 365 -13.12 2.92 23.27
N CYS A 366 -13.06 3.35 22.02
CA CYS A 366 -14.12 3.20 21.02
C CYS A 366 -13.58 2.46 19.80
N THR A 367 -14.37 1.52 19.26
CA THR A 367 -13.95 0.72 18.09
C THR A 367 -14.96 0.84 16.92
N PRO A 368 -15.28 2.08 16.46
CA PRO A 368 -16.25 2.27 15.39
C PRO A 368 -15.74 1.71 14.07
N TRP A 369 -16.69 1.32 13.21
CA TRP A 369 -16.46 1.29 11.80
C TRP A 369 -16.79 2.68 11.24
N LEU A 370 -15.85 3.25 10.50
CA LEU A 370 -16.03 4.55 9.85
C LEU A 370 -16.29 4.37 8.35
N GLU A 371 -17.11 5.22 7.80
CA GLU A 371 -17.22 5.33 6.36
C GLU A 371 -15.90 5.85 5.77
N PRO A 372 -15.56 5.46 4.52
CA PRO A 372 -14.29 5.85 3.89
C PRO A 372 -14.07 7.38 3.85
N GLU A 373 -15.14 8.15 3.73
CA GLU A 373 -15.12 9.61 3.69
C GLU A 373 -14.86 10.24 5.08
N ASP A 374 -15.25 9.56 6.16
CA ASP A 374 -15.11 10.03 7.53
C ASP A 374 -13.72 9.76 8.11
N TYR A 375 -13.05 8.73 7.63
CA TYR A 375 -11.74 8.34 8.15
C TYR A 375 -10.68 9.45 8.00
N PRO A 376 -10.47 10.08 6.83
CA PRO A 376 -9.53 11.19 6.71
C PRO A 376 -9.91 12.41 7.57
N VAL A 377 -11.22 12.67 7.69
CA VAL A 377 -11.73 13.78 8.51
C VAL A 377 -11.41 13.54 9.98
N LEU A 378 -11.64 12.33 10.50
CA LEU A 378 -11.35 11.99 11.89
C LEU A 378 -9.83 12.00 12.17
N LEU A 379 -8.99 11.52 11.23
CA LEU A 379 -7.54 11.65 11.34
C LEU A 379 -7.12 13.12 11.50
N GLY A 380 -7.70 14.02 10.68
CA GLY A 380 -7.44 15.46 10.77
C GLY A 380 -8.01 16.13 12.02
N CYS A 381 -8.87 15.45 12.79
CA CYS A 381 -9.38 15.91 14.08
C CYS A 381 -8.55 15.45 15.27
N ALA A 382 -7.82 14.35 15.14
CA ALA A 382 -7.12 13.72 16.24
C ALA A 382 -5.94 14.57 16.75
N ASP A 383 -5.56 14.33 18.01
CA ASP A 383 -4.44 14.99 18.65
C ASP A 383 -3.16 14.18 18.55
N LEU A 384 -3.26 12.84 18.63
CA LEU A 384 -2.14 11.91 18.56
C LEU A 384 -2.54 10.62 17.85
N GLY A 385 -1.70 10.14 16.95
CA GLY A 385 -1.81 8.82 16.34
C GLY A 385 -0.99 7.76 17.06
N VAL A 386 -1.47 6.51 17.09
CA VAL A 386 -0.66 5.36 17.52
C VAL A 386 -0.65 4.31 16.43
N CYS A 387 0.54 3.86 16.04
CA CYS A 387 0.72 2.82 15.02
C CYS A 387 1.44 1.61 15.63
N LEU A 388 0.78 0.46 15.58
CA LEU A 388 1.29 -0.82 16.09
C LEU A 388 1.78 -1.75 14.99
N HIS A 389 1.69 -1.32 13.72
CA HIS A 389 2.13 -2.12 12.59
C HIS A 389 3.62 -2.37 12.63
N LYS A 390 4.00 -3.65 12.53
CA LYS A 390 5.38 -4.10 12.35
C LYS A 390 5.54 -4.69 10.95
N SER A 391 6.50 -4.18 10.20
CA SER A 391 6.85 -4.74 8.90
C SER A 391 7.36 -6.17 9.04
N SER A 392 6.86 -7.11 8.22
CA SER A 392 7.29 -8.51 8.21
C SER A 392 8.74 -8.70 7.74
N SER A 393 9.22 -7.80 6.89
CA SER A 393 10.63 -7.76 6.44
C SER A 393 11.47 -6.75 7.24
N GLY A 394 10.83 -5.81 7.92
CA GLY A 394 11.48 -4.64 8.52
C GLY A 394 11.83 -3.55 7.50
N LEU A 395 11.40 -3.65 6.23
CA LEU A 395 11.86 -2.83 5.11
C LEU A 395 10.76 -2.00 4.45
N ASP A 396 9.51 -2.09 4.86
CA ASP A 396 8.39 -1.27 4.39
C ASP A 396 7.89 -0.34 5.49
N LEU A 397 7.20 0.73 5.10
CA LEU A 397 6.70 1.75 6.01
C LEU A 397 5.17 1.72 6.08
N PRO A 398 4.57 2.02 7.25
CA PRO A 398 3.14 1.97 7.42
C PRO A 398 2.44 3.14 6.74
N MET A 399 1.63 2.86 5.72
CA MET A 399 0.78 3.85 5.03
C MET A 399 -0.10 4.64 6.01
N LYS A 400 -0.52 4.01 7.11
CA LYS A 400 -1.32 4.65 8.18
C LYS A 400 -0.61 5.86 8.79
N VAL A 401 0.72 5.77 8.97
CA VAL A 401 1.52 6.90 9.48
C VAL A 401 1.70 7.97 8.40
N VAL A 402 1.84 7.58 7.14
CA VAL A 402 1.87 8.53 6.01
C VAL A 402 0.58 9.35 5.96
N ASP A 403 -0.59 8.70 6.10
CA ASP A 403 -1.90 9.35 6.14
C ASP A 403 -2.03 10.29 7.36
N MET A 404 -1.58 9.86 8.54
CA MET A 404 -1.53 10.69 9.76
C MET A 404 -0.66 11.92 9.54
N PHE A 405 0.51 11.78 8.93
CA PHE A 405 1.40 12.92 8.63
C PHE A 405 0.79 13.87 7.60
N GLY A 406 0.01 13.36 6.64
CA GLY A 406 -0.79 14.19 5.73
C GLY A 406 -1.77 15.11 6.46
N CYS A 407 -2.30 14.65 7.59
CA CYS A 407 -3.16 15.42 8.50
C CYS A 407 -2.37 16.25 9.52
N CYS A 408 -1.06 16.35 9.43
CA CYS A 408 -0.17 16.96 10.44
C CYS A 408 -0.37 16.37 11.84
N LEU A 409 -0.72 15.08 11.93
CA LEU A 409 -0.98 14.36 13.17
C LEU A 409 0.32 13.71 13.64
N PRO A 410 0.89 14.10 14.82
CA PRO A 410 2.03 13.44 15.42
C PRO A 410 1.70 11.99 15.78
N VAL A 411 2.71 11.11 15.80
CA VAL A 411 2.49 9.69 16.06
C VAL A 411 3.43 9.13 17.13
N CYS A 412 2.94 8.11 17.87
CA CYS A 412 3.77 7.12 18.52
C CYS A 412 3.72 5.84 17.69
N ALA A 413 4.86 5.32 17.25
CA ALA A 413 4.92 4.13 16.40
C ALA A 413 5.83 3.06 17.00
N VAL A 414 5.43 1.79 16.87
CA VAL A 414 6.22 0.67 17.38
C VAL A 414 7.48 0.47 16.55
N HIS A 415 8.60 0.25 17.21
CA HIS A 415 9.91 0.13 16.58
C HIS A 415 10.03 -1.07 15.63
N PHE A 416 10.61 -0.83 14.45
CA PHE A 416 11.17 -1.83 13.54
C PHE A 416 12.26 -1.19 12.66
N LEU A 417 12.99 -2.00 11.88
CA LEU A 417 14.30 -1.66 11.30
C LEU A 417 14.34 -0.31 10.53
N CYS A 418 13.43 -0.09 9.56
CA CYS A 418 13.47 1.12 8.72
C CYS A 418 12.49 2.22 9.14
N LEU A 419 11.81 2.08 10.28
CA LEU A 419 10.78 3.05 10.70
C LEU A 419 11.31 4.49 10.78
N GLU A 420 12.58 4.65 11.13
CA GLU A 420 13.24 5.97 11.22
C GLU A 420 13.34 6.70 9.87
N GLU A 421 13.13 6.03 8.74
CA GLU A 421 13.01 6.72 7.45
C GLU A 421 11.75 7.61 7.40
N LEU A 422 10.69 7.26 8.13
CA LEU A 422 9.42 7.99 8.20
C LEU A 422 9.25 8.76 9.51
N VAL A 423 9.36 8.07 10.65
CA VAL A 423 9.16 8.65 11.98
C VAL A 423 10.50 9.07 12.56
N LYS A 424 10.78 10.37 12.56
CA LYS A 424 11.97 10.95 13.18
C LYS A 424 11.71 11.14 14.66
N HIS A 425 12.29 10.27 15.49
CA HIS A 425 12.07 10.28 16.95
C HIS A 425 12.39 11.66 17.54
N GLY A 426 11.45 12.23 18.31
CA GLY A 426 11.59 13.55 18.92
C GLY A 426 11.38 14.73 17.97
N HIS A 427 11.07 14.51 16.69
CA HIS A 427 10.86 15.58 15.70
C HIS A 427 9.44 15.63 15.15
N ASN A 428 8.90 14.52 14.65
CA ASN A 428 7.55 14.42 14.10
C ASN A 428 6.70 13.34 14.80
N GLY A 429 7.29 12.61 15.74
CA GLY A 429 6.68 11.56 16.51
C GLY A 429 7.67 10.92 17.47
N LEU A 430 7.23 9.86 18.14
CA LEU A 430 8.04 9.05 19.03
C LEU A 430 8.01 7.58 18.62
N ILE A 431 9.12 6.89 18.82
CA ILE A 431 9.26 5.45 18.57
C ILE A 431 9.30 4.74 19.92
N PHE A 432 8.53 3.67 20.09
CA PHE A 432 8.48 2.86 21.29
C PHE A 432 8.68 1.38 21.00
N SER A 433 9.14 0.61 21.97
CA SER A 433 9.38 -0.84 21.85
C SER A 433 8.33 -1.66 22.61
N ASP A 434 7.76 -1.13 23.69
CA ASP A 434 6.84 -1.83 24.59
C ASP A 434 5.74 -0.89 25.15
N SER A 435 4.81 -1.47 25.91
CA SER A 435 3.69 -0.75 26.52
C SER A 435 4.10 0.28 27.57
N THR A 436 5.16 -0.01 28.33
CA THR A 436 5.66 0.91 29.37
C THR A 436 6.23 2.18 28.73
N GLN A 437 7.02 2.00 27.68
CA GLN A 437 7.60 3.11 26.93
C GLN A 437 6.51 3.96 26.26
N LEU A 438 5.49 3.31 25.68
CA LEU A 438 4.33 4.02 25.10
C LEU A 438 3.58 4.80 26.17
N ALA A 439 3.32 4.24 27.37
CA ALA A 439 2.65 4.93 28.47
C ALA A 439 3.41 6.19 28.91
N GLN A 440 4.74 6.09 29.05
CA GLN A 440 5.60 7.23 29.40
C GLN A 440 5.61 8.30 28.30
N GLN A 441 5.58 7.88 27.04
CA GLN A 441 5.47 8.80 25.91
C GLN A 441 4.13 9.53 25.90
N LEU A 442 3.02 8.84 26.13
CA LEU A 442 1.69 9.44 26.27
C LEU A 442 1.69 10.48 27.39
N LYS A 443 2.18 10.12 28.58
CA LYS A 443 2.34 11.04 29.71
C LYS A 443 3.13 12.30 29.33
N SER A 444 4.31 12.12 28.72
CA SER A 444 5.20 13.24 28.33
C SER A 444 4.63 14.13 27.24
N LEU A 445 3.85 13.59 26.29
CA LEU A 445 3.25 14.36 25.21
C LEU A 445 1.99 15.12 25.63
N LEU A 446 1.28 14.61 26.64
CA LEU A 446 -0.03 15.13 27.04
C LEU A 446 0.02 15.97 28.33
N SER A 447 1.18 16.09 28.99
CA SER A 447 1.34 16.90 30.22
C SER A 447 0.96 18.36 30.04
N ASP A 448 1.19 18.92 28.85
CA ASP A 448 0.92 20.33 28.53
C ASP A 448 -0.37 20.51 27.71
N PHE A 449 -1.14 19.43 27.52
CA PHE A 449 -2.35 19.47 26.70
C PHE A 449 -3.46 20.31 27.39
N PRO A 450 -4.19 21.15 26.66
CA PRO A 450 -4.25 21.32 25.21
C PRO A 450 -3.34 22.43 24.63
N SER A 451 -2.30 22.82 25.34
CA SER A 451 -1.37 23.89 24.89
C SER A 451 -0.70 23.53 23.57
N SER A 452 -0.60 24.52 22.68
CA SER A 452 0.14 24.41 21.41
C SER A 452 1.66 24.52 21.59
N ASP A 453 2.15 24.95 22.76
CA ASP A 453 3.56 25.20 23.00
C ASP A 453 4.33 23.98 23.51
N GLY A 454 3.59 22.95 23.94
CA GLY A 454 4.15 21.66 24.37
C GLY A 454 4.79 20.85 23.22
N LYS A 455 5.34 19.69 23.58
CA LYS A 455 6.00 18.76 22.63
C LYS A 455 5.09 18.35 21.49
N LEU A 456 3.82 18.04 21.77
CA LEU A 456 2.84 17.65 20.77
C LEU A 456 2.62 18.76 19.71
N GLY A 457 2.51 20.02 20.17
CA GLY A 457 2.42 21.17 19.29
C GLY A 457 3.68 21.39 18.45
N ALA A 458 4.86 21.15 19.03
CA ALA A 458 6.13 21.24 18.31
C ALA A 458 6.20 20.22 17.16
N PHE A 459 5.83 18.95 17.41
CA PHE A 459 5.80 17.93 16.36
C PHE A 459 4.80 18.29 15.24
N ARG A 460 3.64 18.85 15.59
CA ARG A 460 2.66 19.30 14.60
C ARG A 460 3.18 20.45 13.73
N ARG A 461 3.93 21.41 14.32
CA ARG A 461 4.60 22.48 13.56
C ARG A 461 5.64 21.90 12.59
N ASN A 462 6.44 20.94 13.04
CA ASN A 462 7.44 20.29 12.20
C ASN A 462 6.81 19.54 11.01
N LEU A 463 5.67 18.87 11.24
CA LEU A 463 4.92 18.20 10.17
C LEU A 463 4.35 19.20 9.15
N ARG A 464 3.84 20.36 9.61
CA ARG A 464 3.34 21.43 8.73
C ARG A 464 4.48 22.02 7.87
N ALA A 465 5.67 22.22 8.45
CA ALA A 465 6.83 22.75 7.73
C ALA A 465 7.33 21.78 6.63
N ASN A 466 7.19 20.45 6.84
CA ASN A 466 7.65 19.44 5.91
C ASN A 466 6.58 18.96 4.90
N ARG A 467 5.46 19.66 4.80
CA ARG A 467 4.29 19.27 3.98
C ARG A 467 4.46 19.45 2.47
N GLU A 468 5.56 20.03 2.02
CA GLU A 468 5.72 20.54 0.65
C GLU A 468 5.80 19.46 -0.43
N GLN A 469 6.30 18.26 -0.13
CA GLN A 469 6.46 17.22 -1.15
C GLN A 469 5.25 16.28 -1.20
N ARG A 470 4.40 16.47 -2.22
CA ARG A 470 3.24 15.63 -2.48
C ARG A 470 3.59 14.42 -3.35
N TRP A 471 2.65 13.46 -3.43
CA TRP A 471 2.81 12.26 -4.25
C TRP A 471 3.14 12.59 -5.72
N ASP A 472 2.43 13.48 -6.37
CA ASP A 472 2.61 13.78 -7.79
C ASP A 472 4.01 14.31 -8.12
N ASP A 473 4.57 15.20 -7.26
CA ASP A 473 5.93 15.76 -7.44
C ASP A 473 7.00 14.68 -7.28
N ASN A 474 6.85 13.84 -6.24
CA ASN A 474 7.74 12.72 -5.99
C ASN A 474 7.67 11.68 -7.12
N TRP A 475 6.46 11.43 -7.63
CA TRP A 475 6.23 10.50 -8.73
C TRP A 475 6.87 10.98 -10.03
N ASP A 476 6.73 12.26 -10.38
CA ASP A 476 7.32 12.85 -11.59
C ASP A 476 8.86 12.76 -11.57
N GLN A 477 9.43 12.99 -10.40
CA GLN A 477 10.88 12.95 -10.25
C GLN A 477 11.44 11.52 -10.40
N HIS A 478 10.73 10.49 -9.91
CA HIS A 478 11.29 9.14 -9.79
C HIS A 478 10.72 8.12 -10.78
N VAL A 479 9.46 8.26 -11.21
CA VAL A 479 8.80 7.26 -12.07
C VAL A 479 8.78 7.70 -13.54
N LEU A 480 8.48 8.96 -13.81
CA LEU A 480 8.39 9.45 -15.19
C LEU A 480 9.67 9.22 -16.01
N PRO A 481 10.90 9.41 -15.46
CA PRO A 481 12.13 9.10 -16.18
C PRO A 481 12.28 7.62 -16.55
N LEU A 482 11.78 6.70 -15.71
CA LEU A 482 11.83 5.26 -15.98
C LEU A 482 10.98 4.88 -17.20
N LEU A 483 9.83 5.53 -17.36
CA LEU A 483 8.97 5.34 -18.53
C LEU A 483 9.57 5.94 -19.80
N SER A 484 10.28 7.06 -19.71
CA SER A 484 10.86 7.77 -20.86
C SER A 484 12.17 7.16 -21.37
N SER A 485 12.97 6.54 -20.52
CA SER A 485 14.22 5.88 -20.92
C SER A 485 14.01 4.73 -21.92
N SER A 486 12.86 4.10 -21.90
CA SER A 486 12.45 3.07 -22.86
C SER A 486 12.12 3.64 -24.26
N TYR A 487 11.86 4.94 -24.37
CA TYR A 487 11.57 5.60 -25.67
C TYR A 487 12.82 5.89 -26.47
N SER A 488 13.91 6.28 -25.82
CA SER A 488 15.17 6.61 -26.51
C SER A 488 15.85 5.39 -27.13
N SER A 489 15.68 4.21 -26.55
CA SER A 489 16.20 2.97 -27.12
C SER A 489 15.43 2.45 -28.36
N CYS A 490 14.12 2.80 -28.48
CA CYS A 490 13.32 2.42 -29.64
C CYS A 490 13.56 3.33 -30.88
N THR A 491 13.88 4.61 -30.67
CA THR A 491 14.13 5.56 -31.78
C THR A 491 15.54 5.46 -32.35
N SER A 492 16.51 4.99 -31.57
CA SER A 492 17.88 4.73 -32.07
C SER A 492 18.02 3.43 -32.87
N SER A 493 17.03 2.52 -32.77
CA SER A 493 16.98 1.27 -33.54
C SER A 493 16.24 1.40 -34.89
N SER A 494 15.69 2.57 -35.19
CA SER A 494 14.93 2.86 -36.41
C SER A 494 15.61 3.91 -37.33
N ARG A 495 16.88 4.21 -37.07
CA ARG A 495 17.74 5.00 -37.97
C ARG A 495 18.82 4.15 -38.61
#